data_3707b0c19f5590938a1c9feb62524c45
#
_entry.id   3707b0c19f5590938a1c9feb62524c45
#
_cell.length_a   1.000
_cell.length_b   1.000
_cell.length_c   1.000
_cell.angle_alpha   90.00
_cell.angle_beta   90.00
_cell.angle_gamma   90.00
#
_symmetry.space_group_name_H-M   'P 1'
#
loop_
_entity.id
_entity.type
_entity.pdbx_description
1 polymer ?
#
loop_
_entity_poly.entity_id
_entity_poly.type
_entity_poly.pdbx_seq_one_letter_code
_entity_poly.pdbx_strand_id
1 'polypeptide(L)'
;MLIFGPPGAGKSDLLLRLLGRGHDLVADDRVELTDGVACASEPLRGLIEVRGWGIVQRAYLPAVRAVLAVHLVPADTPISRMPEENARCPLTDLPLLRLHGLHVSAPERVDIALDCLTGRALLLPQGCMPGDDG
;
A
#
# COMPACT_ATOMS: atom_id res chain seq x y z
N MET A 1 -3.65 4.30 -3.08
CA MET A 1 -2.79 3.10 -3.22
C MET A 1 -3.63 1.84 -3.14
N LEU A 2 -3.16 0.76 -3.72
CA LEU A 2 -3.79 -0.54 -3.68
C LEU A 2 -2.92 -1.48 -2.85
N ILE A 3 -3.54 -2.29 -2.00
CA ILE A 3 -2.83 -3.26 -1.16
C ILE A 3 -3.26 -4.67 -1.55
N PHE A 4 -2.29 -5.49 -1.93
CA PHE A 4 -2.48 -6.88 -2.30
C PHE A 4 -1.74 -7.79 -1.34
N GLY A 5 -2.25 -8.99 -1.14
CA GLY A 5 -1.56 -10.00 -0.35
C GLY A 5 -2.42 -11.23 -0.14
N PRO A 6 -1.78 -12.38 0.15
CA PRO A 6 -2.50 -13.59 0.48
C PRO A 6 -3.21 -13.46 1.84
N PRO A 7 -4.19 -14.30 2.14
CA PRO A 7 -4.81 -14.34 3.46
C PRO A 7 -3.74 -14.48 4.55
N GLY A 8 -3.87 -13.71 5.63
CA GLY A 8 -2.93 -13.73 6.75
C GLY A 8 -1.67 -12.91 6.57
N ALA A 9 -1.50 -12.21 5.44
CA ALA A 9 -0.32 -11.37 5.21
C ALA A 9 -0.36 -10.01 5.93
N GLY A 10 -1.46 -9.70 6.66
CA GLY A 10 -1.57 -8.47 7.42
C GLY A 10 -2.21 -7.30 6.69
N LYS A 11 -2.98 -7.58 5.66
CA LYS A 11 -3.60 -6.54 4.81
C LYS A 11 -4.54 -5.64 5.61
N SER A 12 -5.48 -6.23 6.35
CA SER A 12 -6.43 -5.45 7.16
C SER A 12 -5.75 -4.73 8.31
N ASP A 13 -4.72 -5.32 8.90
CA ASP A 13 -3.95 -4.69 9.96
C ASP A 13 -3.17 -3.47 9.44
N LEU A 14 -2.55 -3.60 8.27
CA LEU A 14 -1.86 -2.46 7.64
C LEU A 14 -2.85 -1.35 7.31
N LEU A 15 -4.03 -1.70 6.79
CA LEU A 15 -5.07 -0.73 6.49
C LEU A 15 -5.45 0.07 7.74
N LEU A 16 -5.70 -0.59 8.87
CA LEU A 16 -6.03 0.09 10.13
C LEU A 16 -4.92 1.04 10.56
N ARG A 17 -3.67 0.62 10.47
CA ARG A 17 -2.53 1.47 10.85
C ARG A 17 -2.41 2.69 9.94
N LEU A 18 -2.64 2.52 8.64
CA LEU A 18 -2.63 3.64 7.70
C LEU A 18 -3.78 4.61 7.96
N LEU A 19 -4.98 4.12 8.25
CA LEU A 19 -6.11 4.98 8.60
C LEU A 19 -5.80 5.78 9.86
N GLY A 20 -5.14 5.18 10.86
CA GLY A 20 -4.69 5.87 12.05
C GLY A 20 -3.65 6.96 11.80
N ARG A 21 -2.98 6.93 10.64
CA ARG A 21 -2.01 7.93 10.21
C ARG A 21 -2.61 9.01 9.30
N GLY A 22 -3.92 9.02 9.15
CA GLY A 22 -4.62 10.03 8.38
C GLY A 22 -4.88 9.68 6.92
N HIS A 23 -4.65 8.45 6.51
CA HIS A 23 -5.05 8.01 5.17
C HIS A 23 -6.56 7.89 5.07
N ASP A 24 -7.10 8.16 3.88
CA ASP A 24 -8.53 8.04 3.62
C ASP A 24 -8.86 6.64 3.11
N LEU A 25 -10.03 6.16 3.51
CA LEU A 25 -10.53 4.86 3.09
C LEU A 25 -11.24 4.97 1.75
N VAL A 26 -10.96 4.05 0.83
CA VAL A 26 -11.80 3.79 -0.34
C VAL A 26 -12.59 2.51 -0.11
N ALA A 27 -11.93 1.42 0.20
CA ALA A 27 -12.56 0.15 0.53
C ALA A 27 -11.60 -0.77 1.29
N ASP A 28 -12.13 -1.57 2.21
CA ASP A 28 -11.36 -2.60 2.91
C ASP A 28 -11.27 -3.88 2.09
N ASP A 29 -12.37 -4.30 1.49
CA ASP A 29 -12.43 -5.54 0.75
C ASP A 29 -12.39 -5.26 -0.75
N ARG A 30 -13.36 -5.51 -1.52
CA ARG A 30 -13.32 -5.40 -2.97
C ARG A 30 -13.11 -3.98 -3.47
N VAL A 31 -12.07 -3.80 -4.29
CA VAL A 31 -11.79 -2.55 -4.99
C VAL A 31 -11.88 -2.80 -6.48
N GLU A 32 -12.62 -1.96 -7.18
CA GLU A 32 -12.69 -1.96 -8.63
C GLU A 32 -11.72 -0.93 -9.19
N LEU A 33 -10.94 -1.32 -10.18
CA LEU A 33 -9.98 -0.43 -10.82
C LEU A 33 -10.37 -0.26 -12.29
N THR A 34 -10.67 0.98 -12.67
CA THR A 34 -11.04 1.33 -14.04
C THR A 34 -10.27 2.56 -14.46
N ASP A 35 -9.47 2.44 -15.54
CA ASP A 35 -8.65 3.54 -16.08
C ASP A 35 -7.77 4.21 -15.01
N GLY A 36 -7.21 3.41 -14.11
CA GLY A 36 -6.34 3.89 -13.04
C GLY A 36 -7.06 4.49 -11.85
N VAL A 37 -8.39 4.46 -11.83
CA VAL A 37 -9.20 4.99 -10.73
C VAL A 37 -9.74 3.83 -9.90
N ALA A 38 -9.48 3.85 -8.60
CA ALA A 38 -9.96 2.84 -7.66
C ALA A 38 -11.24 3.30 -6.99
N CYS A 39 -12.23 2.42 -6.91
CA CYS A 39 -13.48 2.67 -6.19
C CYS A 39 -13.97 1.40 -5.51
N ALA A 40 -14.82 1.55 -4.49
CA ALA A 40 -15.42 0.42 -3.80
C ALA A 40 -16.63 -0.11 -4.57
N SER A 41 -16.87 -1.43 -4.47
CA SER A 41 -18.15 -2.00 -4.84
C SER A 41 -19.24 -1.38 -3.96
N GLU A 42 -20.38 -1.02 -4.54
CA GLU A 42 -21.37 -0.20 -3.89
C GLU A 42 -21.82 -0.71 -2.50
N PRO A 43 -22.15 -2.01 -2.29
CA PRO A 43 -22.60 -2.46 -0.99
C PRO A 43 -21.49 -2.46 0.07
N LEU A 44 -20.22 -2.30 -0.30
CA LEU A 44 -19.08 -2.33 0.61
C LEU A 44 -18.50 -0.95 0.93
N ARG A 45 -19.13 0.11 0.44
CA ARG A 45 -18.63 1.48 0.63
C ARG A 45 -18.58 1.87 2.10
N GLY A 46 -17.42 2.30 2.54
CA GLY A 46 -17.20 2.80 3.90
C GLY A 46 -17.22 1.72 4.98
N LEU A 47 -17.32 0.45 4.61
CA LEU A 47 -17.33 -0.65 5.58
C LEU A 47 -15.92 -1.16 5.83
N ILE A 48 -15.58 -1.38 7.09
CA ILE A 48 -14.33 -1.98 7.51
C ILE A 48 -14.58 -2.97 8.64
N GLU A 49 -14.00 -4.15 8.54
CA GLU A 49 -14.06 -5.14 9.59
C GLU A 49 -12.94 -4.89 10.59
N VAL A 50 -13.31 -4.64 11.84
CA VAL A 50 -12.37 -4.49 12.95
C VAL A 50 -12.47 -5.73 13.83
N ARG A 51 -11.47 -6.59 13.74
CA ARG A 51 -11.46 -7.85 14.49
C ARG A 51 -11.53 -7.57 15.98
N GLY A 52 -12.45 -8.23 16.69
CA GLY A 52 -12.70 -8.00 18.10
C GLY A 52 -13.70 -6.89 18.39
N TRP A 53 -14.13 -6.15 17.39
CA TRP A 53 -15.13 -5.08 17.54
C TRP A 53 -16.35 -5.30 16.66
N GLY A 54 -16.18 -5.46 15.35
CA GLY A 54 -17.26 -5.69 14.40
C GLY A 54 -17.06 -4.99 13.09
N ILE A 55 -18.12 -4.90 12.29
CA ILE A 55 -18.12 -4.19 11.03
C ILE A 55 -18.50 -2.73 11.30
N VAL A 56 -17.61 -1.83 10.93
CA VAL A 56 -17.76 -0.38 11.15
C VAL A 56 -18.00 0.31 9.84
N GLN A 57 -18.96 1.21 9.80
CA GLN A 57 -19.14 2.13 8.70
C GLN A 57 -18.51 3.47 9.04
N ARG A 58 -17.69 4.00 8.15
CA ARG A 58 -16.98 5.26 8.37
C ARG A 58 -16.89 6.05 7.08
N ALA A 59 -16.40 7.29 7.20
CA ALA A 59 -16.16 8.14 6.04
C ALA A 59 -15.19 7.48 5.06
N TYR A 60 -15.44 7.64 3.77
CA TYR A 60 -14.64 7.05 2.71
C TYR A 60 -14.60 7.99 1.50
N LEU A 61 -13.60 7.79 0.63
CA LEU A 61 -13.58 8.45 -0.67
C LEU A 61 -14.28 7.56 -1.69
N PRO A 62 -15.18 8.10 -2.51
CA PRO A 62 -15.90 7.29 -3.50
C PRO A 62 -15.00 6.74 -4.61
N ALA A 63 -13.96 7.49 -4.96
CA ALA A 63 -12.99 7.08 -5.97
C ALA A 63 -11.69 7.83 -5.76
N VAL A 64 -10.57 7.19 -6.13
CA VAL A 64 -9.25 7.80 -6.05
C VAL A 64 -8.37 7.24 -7.17
N ARG A 65 -7.50 8.08 -7.73
CA ARG A 65 -6.51 7.61 -8.69
C ARG A 65 -5.46 6.79 -7.97
N ALA A 66 -5.25 5.57 -8.42
CA ALA A 66 -4.24 4.69 -7.85
C ALA A 66 -2.84 5.11 -8.35
N VAL A 67 -1.87 5.20 -7.43
CA VAL A 67 -0.50 5.62 -7.75
C VAL A 67 0.56 4.63 -7.28
N LEU A 68 0.20 3.69 -6.41
CA LEU A 68 1.13 2.74 -5.82
C LEU A 68 0.43 1.41 -5.60
N ALA A 69 1.09 0.31 -5.94
CA ALA A 69 0.69 -1.03 -5.56
C ALA A 69 1.61 -1.53 -4.44
N VAL A 70 1.01 -1.92 -3.32
CA VAL A 70 1.73 -2.51 -2.19
C VAL A 70 1.41 -3.99 -2.17
N HIS A 71 2.44 -4.83 -2.34
CA HIS A 71 2.30 -6.27 -2.27
C HIS A 71 2.83 -6.78 -0.94
N LEU A 72 1.93 -7.31 -0.12
CA LEU A 72 2.31 -7.92 1.14
C LEU A 72 2.77 -9.36 0.90
N VAL A 73 3.91 -9.70 1.45
CA VAL A 73 4.46 -11.04 1.36
C VAL A 73 4.42 -11.71 2.74
N PRO A 74 4.34 -13.05 2.80
CA PRO A 74 4.38 -13.75 4.08
C PRO A 74 5.66 -13.45 4.87
N ALA A 75 5.57 -13.50 6.20
CA ALA A 75 6.67 -13.14 7.08
C ALA A 75 7.94 -13.99 6.85
N ASP A 76 7.79 -15.23 6.37
CA ASP A 76 8.89 -16.13 6.07
C ASP A 76 9.47 -15.93 4.67
N THR A 77 8.89 -15.07 3.85
CA THR A 77 9.38 -14.77 2.51
C THR A 77 10.36 -13.61 2.56
N PRO A 78 11.61 -13.78 2.12
CA PRO A 78 12.58 -12.69 2.14
C PRO A 78 12.23 -11.62 1.12
N ILE A 79 12.51 -10.35 1.48
CA ILE A 79 12.41 -9.21 0.57
C ILE A 79 13.84 -8.72 0.31
N SER A 80 14.17 -8.52 -0.95
CA SER A 80 15.47 -7.99 -1.34
C SER A 80 15.67 -6.59 -0.74
N ARG A 81 16.85 -6.34 -0.19
CA ARG A 81 17.23 -5.03 0.31
C ARG A 81 17.18 -3.98 -0.80
N MET A 82 17.61 -4.37 -2.00
CA MET A 82 17.63 -3.53 -3.19
C MET A 82 16.75 -4.20 -4.24
N PRO A 83 15.45 -3.96 -4.27
CA PRO A 83 14.58 -4.54 -5.28
C PRO A 83 14.92 -4.05 -6.68
N GLU A 84 14.37 -4.71 -7.68
CA GLU A 84 14.57 -4.32 -9.06
C GLU A 84 14.18 -2.84 -9.26
N GLU A 85 15.03 -2.14 -9.98
CA GLU A 85 14.77 -0.75 -10.36
C GLU A 85 13.51 -0.69 -11.23
N ASN A 86 12.63 0.27 -10.92
CA ASN A 86 11.37 0.48 -11.64
C ASN A 86 10.44 -0.75 -11.61
N ALA A 87 10.44 -1.51 -10.52
CA ALA A 87 9.52 -2.64 -10.37
C ALA A 87 8.07 -2.18 -10.51
N ARG A 88 7.29 -2.96 -11.28
CA ARG A 88 5.88 -2.68 -11.56
C ARG A 88 5.01 -3.85 -11.13
N CYS A 89 3.80 -3.51 -10.69
CA CYS A 89 2.78 -4.52 -10.41
C CYS A 89 2.26 -5.10 -11.72
N PRO A 90 2.35 -6.44 -11.94
CA PRO A 90 1.90 -7.04 -13.19
C PRO A 90 0.41 -6.91 -13.44
N LEU A 91 -0.41 -6.72 -12.39
CA LEU A 91 -1.86 -6.59 -12.52
C LEU A 91 -2.30 -5.18 -12.87
N THR A 92 -1.57 -4.15 -12.45
CA THR A 92 -2.02 -2.76 -12.52
C THR A 92 -1.05 -1.83 -13.23
N ASP A 93 0.16 -2.29 -13.50
CA ASP A 93 1.28 -1.50 -14.04
C ASP A 93 1.63 -0.27 -13.18
N LEU A 94 1.31 -0.31 -11.91
CA LEU A 94 1.70 0.72 -10.96
C LEU A 94 3.08 0.42 -10.37
N PRO A 95 3.81 1.46 -9.89
CA PRO A 95 5.01 1.22 -9.10
C PRO A 95 4.73 0.25 -7.96
N LEU A 96 5.67 -0.67 -7.71
CA LEU A 96 5.49 -1.78 -6.80
C LEU A 96 6.36 -1.63 -5.56
N LEU A 97 5.74 -1.72 -4.38
CA LEU A 97 6.41 -1.83 -3.10
C LEU A 97 6.06 -3.17 -2.46
N ARG A 98 7.06 -3.96 -2.10
CA ARG A 98 6.87 -5.22 -1.37
C ARG A 98 7.16 -5.02 0.11
N LEU A 99 6.28 -5.52 0.95
CA LEU A 99 6.37 -5.37 2.40
C LEU A 99 5.95 -6.64 3.12
N HIS A 100 6.51 -6.81 4.33
CA HIS A 100 5.91 -7.69 5.34
C HIS A 100 4.84 -6.86 6.07
N GLY A 101 3.56 -7.17 5.84
CA GLY A 101 2.45 -6.34 6.31
C GLY A 101 2.37 -6.15 7.82
N LEU A 102 2.84 -7.14 8.59
CA LEU A 102 2.83 -7.08 10.04
C LEU A 102 4.11 -6.48 10.64
N HIS A 103 5.09 -6.12 9.80
CA HIS A 103 6.30 -5.46 10.29
C HIS A 103 5.96 -4.10 10.91
N VAL A 104 6.64 -3.76 11.99
CA VAL A 104 6.34 -2.54 12.74
C VAL A 104 6.46 -1.26 11.89
N SER A 105 7.41 -1.21 10.96
CA SER A 105 7.62 -0.04 10.10
C SER A 105 6.88 -0.09 8.77
N ALA A 106 5.98 -1.04 8.57
CA ALA A 106 5.26 -1.14 7.29
C ALA A 106 4.53 0.15 6.91
N PRO A 107 3.75 0.81 7.79
CA PRO A 107 3.07 2.05 7.41
C PRO A 107 4.04 3.19 7.10
N GLU A 108 5.16 3.31 7.81
CA GLU A 108 6.16 4.33 7.54
C GLU A 108 6.82 4.12 6.17
N ARG A 109 7.07 2.86 5.79
CA ARG A 109 7.64 2.53 4.47
C ARG A 109 6.68 2.90 3.36
N VAL A 110 5.38 2.68 3.55
CA VAL A 110 4.35 3.12 2.60
C VAL A 110 4.37 4.63 2.44
N ASP A 111 4.39 5.37 3.55
CA ASP A 111 4.37 6.83 3.52
C ASP A 111 5.61 7.40 2.82
N ILE A 112 6.78 6.82 3.05
CA ILE A 112 8.00 7.26 2.36
C ILE A 112 7.93 6.95 0.86
N ALA A 113 7.40 5.80 0.47
CA ALA A 113 7.21 5.46 -0.94
C ALA A 113 6.28 6.47 -1.61
N LEU A 114 5.18 6.83 -0.96
CA LEU A 114 4.25 7.86 -1.46
C LEU A 114 4.93 9.22 -1.57
N ASP A 115 5.78 9.58 -0.61
CA ASP A 115 6.55 10.82 -0.66
C ASP A 115 7.47 10.85 -1.90
N CYS A 116 8.09 9.72 -2.24
CA CYS A 116 8.91 9.63 -3.45
C CYS A 116 8.06 9.82 -4.72
N LEU A 117 6.85 9.25 -4.73
CA LEU A 117 5.96 9.35 -5.90
C LEU A 117 5.32 10.73 -6.05
N THR A 118 5.26 11.52 -4.98
CA THR A 118 4.68 12.87 -4.98
C THR A 118 5.73 13.98 -4.99
N GLY A 119 7.02 13.64 -5.08
CA GLY A 119 8.10 14.60 -5.17
C GLY A 119 8.58 15.17 -3.83
N ARG A 120 8.07 14.68 -2.71
CA ARG A 120 8.50 15.12 -1.37
C ARG A 120 9.81 14.48 -0.93
N ALA A 121 10.18 13.38 -1.55
CA ALA A 121 11.44 12.69 -1.32
C ALA A 121 11.97 12.19 -2.67
N LEU A 122 13.24 11.88 -2.72
CA LEU A 122 13.89 11.40 -3.94
C LEU A 122 14.40 9.98 -3.73
N LEU A 123 13.89 9.06 -4.54
CA LEU A 123 14.42 7.70 -4.59
C LEU A 123 15.64 7.70 -5.51
N LEU A 124 16.81 7.40 -4.95
CA LEU A 124 18.03 7.35 -5.73
C LEU A 124 18.11 6.06 -6.55
N PRO A 125 18.63 6.11 -7.78
CA PRO A 125 18.89 4.90 -8.55
C PRO A 125 19.82 3.95 -7.80
N GLN A 126 19.67 2.65 -8.06
CA GLN A 126 20.56 1.63 -7.47
C GLN A 126 22.01 1.96 -7.83
N GLY A 127 22.89 1.86 -6.84
CA GLY A 127 24.30 2.18 -7.00
C GLY A 127 24.64 3.66 -6.84
N CYS A 128 23.66 4.55 -6.73
CA CYS A 128 23.87 5.98 -6.52
C CYS A 128 23.75 6.30 -5.03
N MET A 129 24.78 6.02 -4.26
CA MET A 129 24.83 6.33 -2.84
C MET A 129 25.68 7.58 -2.62
N PRO A 130 25.11 8.66 -2.08
CA PRO A 130 25.85 9.94 -1.94
C PRO A 130 27.14 9.86 -1.15
N GLY A 131 27.32 8.87 -0.30
CA GLY A 131 28.55 8.69 0.47
C GLY A 131 29.61 7.84 -0.21
N ASP A 132 29.29 7.18 -1.34
CA ASP A 132 30.16 6.22 -1.98
C ASP A 132 31.06 6.84 -3.05
N ASP A 133 30.79 8.07 -3.41
CA ASP A 133 31.56 8.81 -4.42
C ASP A 133 32.77 9.52 -3.81
N GLY A 134 32.99 9.29 -2.55
CA GLY A 134 34.04 9.96 -1.80
C GLY A 134 35.44 9.72 -2.25
#